data_dab4d6684317303ba33309580621f999
#
_entry.id   dab4d6684317303ba33309580621f999
#
_cell.length_a   1.000
_cell.length_b   1.000
_cell.length_c   1.000
_cell.angle_alpha   90.00
_cell.angle_beta   90.00
_cell.angle_gamma   90.00
#
_symmetry.space_group_name_H-M   'P 1'
#
loop_
_entity.id
_entity.type
_entity.pdbx_description
1 polymer ?
#
loop_
_entity_poly.entity_id
_entity_poly.type
_entity_poly.pdbx_seq_one_letter_code
_entity_poly.pdbx_strand_id
1 'polypeptide(L)'
;MKNFGFTISKGRQLNFDEMRPEKVDKLLELVPSYKLCIGCGGCTAACSVAGFTDFNIRKIHTAFLRAQYEGLDEQLKRCMLCGKCLLVCPRGVNTRSLIINMRRLLANVQPNTFVRKGAEQ
;
A
#
# COMPACT_ATOMS: atom_id res chain seq x y z
N MET A 1 3.83 -28.99 -14.78
CA MET A 1 3.38 -29.06 -16.17
C MET A 1 4.37 -28.34 -17.06
N LYS A 2 4.97 -29.03 -17.99
CA LYS A 2 5.94 -28.37 -18.89
C LYS A 2 5.27 -28.09 -20.23
N ASN A 3 5.17 -26.85 -20.58
CA ASN A 3 4.67 -26.40 -21.87
C ASN A 3 5.72 -25.51 -22.53
N PHE A 4 6.06 -25.81 -23.78
CA PHE A 4 6.97 -24.99 -24.59
C PHE A 4 8.35 -24.75 -23.96
N GLY A 5 8.87 -25.72 -23.19
CA GLY A 5 10.22 -25.63 -22.61
C GLY A 5 10.36 -24.79 -21.35
N PHE A 6 9.27 -24.26 -20.78
CA PHE A 6 9.30 -23.56 -19.50
C PHE A 6 8.28 -24.14 -18.54
N THR A 7 8.54 -23.95 -17.25
CA THR A 7 7.65 -24.43 -16.19
C THR A 7 6.58 -23.39 -15.93
N ILE A 8 5.33 -23.79 -16.11
CA ILE A 8 4.19 -22.92 -15.76
C ILE A 8 3.94 -23.07 -14.26
N SER A 9 4.09 -22.00 -13.52
CA SER A 9 3.72 -21.97 -12.12
C SER A 9 2.20 -22.12 -11.99
N LYS A 10 1.78 -22.68 -10.85
CA LYS A 10 0.35 -22.83 -10.54
C LYS A 10 -0.35 -21.49 -10.69
N GLY A 11 -1.41 -21.45 -11.47
CA GLY A 11 -2.14 -20.23 -11.75
C GLY A 11 -2.54 -19.51 -10.46
N ARG A 12 -2.22 -18.22 -10.39
CA ARG A 12 -2.62 -17.36 -9.28
C ARG A 12 -3.99 -16.79 -9.60
N GLN A 13 -4.98 -17.26 -8.89
CA GLN A 13 -6.36 -16.79 -9.06
C GLN A 13 -6.73 -15.85 -7.94
N LEU A 14 -7.26 -14.69 -8.31
CA LEU A 14 -7.81 -13.72 -7.37
C LEU A 14 -9.32 -13.80 -7.44
N ASN A 15 -9.94 -14.09 -6.30
CA ASN A 15 -11.39 -14.13 -6.21
C ASN A 15 -11.88 -12.86 -5.54
N PHE A 16 -12.47 -11.95 -6.31
CA PHE A 16 -12.96 -10.68 -5.81
C PHE A 16 -14.11 -10.81 -4.82
N ASP A 17 -14.88 -11.88 -4.92
CA ASP A 17 -16.00 -12.13 -4.00
C ASP A 17 -15.53 -12.46 -2.59
N GLU A 18 -14.35 -13.05 -2.46
CA GLU A 18 -13.74 -13.37 -1.17
C GLU A 18 -12.92 -12.21 -0.60
N MET A 19 -12.62 -11.20 -1.41
CA MET A 19 -11.89 -10.02 -0.98
C MET A 19 -12.78 -9.12 -0.14
N ARG A 20 -12.24 -8.63 0.98
CA ARG A 20 -12.95 -7.72 1.86
C ARG A 20 -12.52 -6.28 1.59
N PRO A 21 -13.30 -5.50 0.84
CA PRO A 21 -12.93 -4.14 0.48
C PRO A 21 -13.16 -3.11 1.59
N GLU A 22 -13.60 -3.51 2.78
CA GLU A 22 -13.90 -2.61 3.89
C GLU A 22 -12.75 -1.66 4.21
N LYS A 23 -11.51 -2.19 4.25
CA LYS A 23 -10.33 -1.37 4.52
C LYS A 23 -10.03 -0.40 3.39
N VAL A 24 -10.30 -0.82 2.16
CA VAL A 24 -10.13 0.03 0.97
C VAL A 24 -11.10 1.20 1.01
N ASP A 25 -12.36 0.94 1.34
CA ASP A 25 -13.38 1.98 1.44
C ASP A 25 -13.02 3.00 2.52
N LYS A 26 -12.58 2.53 3.69
CA LYS A 26 -12.11 3.40 4.76
C LYS A 26 -10.91 4.24 4.34
N LEU A 27 -9.98 3.63 3.62
CA LEU A 27 -8.79 4.35 3.13
C LEU A 27 -9.18 5.45 2.15
N LEU A 28 -10.12 5.17 1.26
CA LEU A 28 -10.61 6.14 0.28
C LEU A 28 -11.35 7.31 0.95
N GLU A 29 -12.00 7.06 2.07
CA GLU A 29 -12.61 8.13 2.88
C GLU A 29 -11.56 9.00 3.57
N LEU A 30 -10.52 8.38 4.10
CA LEU A 30 -9.45 9.08 4.82
C LEU A 30 -8.51 9.82 3.87
N VAL A 31 -8.26 9.26 2.69
CA VAL A 31 -7.36 9.83 1.68
C VAL A 31 -8.08 9.83 0.32
N PRO A 32 -8.96 10.80 0.07
CA PRO A 32 -9.72 10.85 -1.18
C PRO A 32 -8.85 10.93 -2.43
N SER A 33 -7.67 11.55 -2.33
CA SER A 33 -6.73 11.67 -3.45
C SER A 33 -6.22 10.33 -3.99
N TYR A 34 -6.37 9.26 -3.21
CA TYR A 34 -5.96 7.92 -3.66
C TYR A 34 -6.65 7.48 -4.95
N LYS A 35 -7.88 7.94 -5.17
CA LYS A 35 -8.64 7.66 -6.41
C LYS A 35 -7.95 8.19 -7.66
N LEU A 36 -7.09 9.19 -7.51
CA LEU A 36 -6.39 9.82 -8.62
C LEU A 36 -5.14 9.05 -9.07
N CYS A 37 -4.70 8.07 -8.30
CA CYS A 37 -3.50 7.30 -8.61
C CYS A 37 -3.66 6.53 -9.92
N ILE A 38 -2.71 6.73 -10.85
CA ILE A 38 -2.68 6.06 -12.16
C ILE A 38 -1.63 4.94 -12.23
N GLY A 39 -0.96 4.66 -11.11
CA GLY A 39 0.05 3.59 -11.06
C GLY A 39 1.32 3.87 -11.86
N CYS A 40 1.69 5.13 -12.06
CA CYS A 40 2.84 5.51 -12.88
C CYS A 40 4.20 5.10 -12.31
N GLY A 41 4.29 4.85 -10.99
CA GLY A 41 5.52 4.44 -10.33
C GLY A 41 6.50 5.55 -9.98
N GLY A 42 6.15 6.83 -10.22
CA GLY A 42 7.00 7.96 -9.88
C GLY A 42 7.35 8.02 -8.40
N CYS A 43 6.39 7.69 -7.54
CA CYS A 43 6.59 7.64 -6.10
C CYS A 43 7.66 6.60 -5.70
N THR A 44 7.65 5.43 -6.32
CA THR A 44 8.66 4.39 -6.08
C THR A 44 10.02 4.82 -6.60
N ALA A 45 10.07 5.45 -7.77
CA ALA A 45 11.32 5.92 -8.37
C ALA A 45 12.02 6.98 -7.50
N ALA A 46 11.23 7.82 -6.81
CA ALA A 46 11.76 8.87 -5.94
C ALA A 46 12.05 8.40 -4.51
N CYS A 47 11.55 7.23 -4.12
CA CYS A 47 11.64 6.73 -2.74
C CYS A 47 13.08 6.46 -2.33
N SER A 48 13.50 7.04 -1.19
CA SER A 48 14.84 6.86 -0.64
C SER A 48 15.09 5.42 -0.19
N VAL A 49 14.06 4.71 0.23
CA VAL A 49 14.15 3.34 0.76
C VAL A 49 14.12 2.30 -0.36
N ALA A 50 13.42 2.58 -1.45
CA ALA A 50 13.23 1.64 -2.56
C ALA A 50 14.53 1.20 -3.22
N GLY A 51 15.56 2.06 -3.19
CA GLY A 51 16.87 1.74 -3.76
C GLY A 51 17.69 0.76 -2.91
N PHE A 52 17.37 0.60 -1.65
CA PHE A 52 18.11 -0.22 -0.70
C PHE A 52 17.33 -1.44 -0.20
N THR A 53 16.04 -1.47 -0.41
CA THR A 53 15.15 -2.55 0.06
C THR A 53 14.16 -2.95 -1.03
N ASP A 54 13.37 -3.98 -0.75
CA ASP A 54 12.29 -4.43 -1.64
C ASP A 54 11.04 -3.54 -1.56
N PHE A 55 11.10 -2.44 -0.86
CA PHE A 55 9.98 -1.52 -0.68
C PHE A 55 9.56 -0.91 -2.02
N ASN A 56 8.28 -1.08 -2.37
CA ASN A 56 7.74 -0.58 -3.63
C ASN A 56 6.33 -0.03 -3.40
N ILE A 57 6.22 1.29 -3.37
CA ILE A 57 4.97 2.00 -3.08
C ILE A 57 3.89 1.65 -4.10
N ARG A 58 4.23 1.63 -5.38
CA ARG A 58 3.28 1.32 -6.44
C ARG A 58 2.66 -0.06 -6.26
N LYS A 59 3.48 -1.07 -5.96
CA LYS A 59 2.99 -2.43 -5.72
C LYS A 59 2.12 -2.51 -4.47
N ILE A 60 2.47 -1.77 -3.43
CA ILE A 60 1.70 -1.70 -2.19
C ILE A 60 0.33 -1.10 -2.47
N HIS A 61 0.26 0.01 -3.20
CA HIS A 61 -1.01 0.64 -3.59
C HIS A 61 -1.90 -0.33 -4.35
N THR A 62 -1.34 -1.00 -5.35
CA THR A 62 -2.08 -1.96 -6.17
C THR A 62 -2.58 -3.15 -5.33
N ALA A 63 -1.72 -3.69 -4.49
CA ALA A 63 -2.08 -4.82 -3.63
C ALA A 63 -3.17 -4.45 -2.63
N PHE A 64 -3.11 -3.25 -2.06
CA PHE A 64 -4.12 -2.78 -1.12
C PHE A 64 -5.49 -2.62 -1.80
N LEU A 65 -5.53 -2.07 -3.01
CA LEU A 65 -6.76 -1.96 -3.78
C LEU A 65 -7.39 -3.31 -4.12
N ARG A 66 -6.57 -4.33 -4.26
CA ARG A 66 -7.03 -5.70 -4.49
C ARG A 66 -7.36 -6.45 -3.19
N ALA A 67 -7.30 -5.78 -2.07
CA ALA A 67 -7.49 -6.38 -0.75
C ALA A 67 -6.48 -7.51 -0.45
N GLN A 68 -5.32 -7.47 -1.06
CA GLN A 68 -4.22 -8.39 -0.82
C GLN A 68 -3.31 -7.82 0.28
N TYR A 69 -3.69 -8.05 1.53
CA TYR A 69 -3.02 -7.44 2.69
C TYR A 69 -1.81 -8.23 3.20
N GLU A 70 -1.61 -9.42 2.67
CA GLU A 70 -0.55 -10.32 3.12
C GLU A 70 0.83 -9.71 2.89
N GLY A 71 1.59 -9.59 3.96
CA GLY A 71 2.95 -9.03 3.92
C GLY A 71 3.02 -7.52 3.77
N LEU A 72 1.92 -6.82 3.57
CA LEU A 72 1.92 -5.36 3.40
C LEU A 72 2.34 -4.62 4.67
N ASP A 73 1.99 -5.13 5.83
CA ASP A 73 2.34 -4.49 7.10
C ASP A 73 3.86 -4.35 7.25
N GLU A 74 4.61 -5.39 6.96
CA GLU A 74 6.07 -5.35 6.99
C GLU A 74 6.65 -4.42 5.94
N GLN A 75 6.09 -4.43 4.73
CA GLN A 75 6.50 -3.54 3.66
C GLN A 75 6.32 -2.07 4.06
N LEU A 76 5.17 -1.75 4.63
CA LEU A 76 4.85 -0.39 5.04
C LEU A 76 5.76 0.14 6.16
N LYS A 77 6.24 -0.73 7.03
CA LYS A 77 7.17 -0.35 8.11
C LYS A 77 8.52 0.14 7.60
N ARG A 78 8.89 -0.23 6.38
CA ARG A 78 10.15 0.21 5.77
C ARG A 78 10.12 1.67 5.34
N CYS A 79 8.95 2.26 5.19
CA CYS A 79 8.81 3.66 4.82
C CYS A 79 9.28 4.58 5.95
N MET A 80 10.20 5.48 5.65
CA MET A 80 10.72 6.46 6.59
C MET A 80 9.91 7.76 6.64
N LEU A 81 8.82 7.85 5.92
CA LEU A 81 7.92 9.00 5.88
C LEU A 81 8.60 10.32 5.46
N CYS A 82 9.59 10.25 4.57
CA CYS A 82 10.33 11.43 4.10
C CYS A 82 9.49 12.37 3.23
N GLY A 83 8.41 11.90 2.62
CA GLY A 83 7.49 12.71 1.84
C GLY A 83 7.91 13.00 0.39
N LYS A 84 9.03 12.46 -0.10
CA LYS A 84 9.46 12.68 -1.48
C LYS A 84 8.43 12.20 -2.51
N CYS A 85 7.78 11.08 -2.22
CA CYS A 85 6.73 10.53 -3.08
C CYS A 85 5.55 11.48 -3.28
N LEU A 86 5.22 12.25 -2.25
CA LEU A 86 4.15 13.27 -2.32
C LEU A 86 4.52 14.37 -3.30
N LEU A 87 5.78 14.80 -3.30
CA LEU A 87 6.27 15.89 -4.13
C LEU A 87 6.33 15.54 -5.62
N VAL A 88 6.57 14.28 -5.95
CA VAL A 88 6.77 13.84 -7.34
C VAL A 88 5.51 13.27 -7.98
N CYS A 89 4.43 13.08 -7.23
CA CYS A 89 3.21 12.51 -7.77
C CYS A 89 2.54 13.48 -8.76
N PRO A 90 2.41 13.11 -10.05
CA PRO A 90 1.81 14.00 -11.04
C PRO A 90 0.29 14.17 -10.86
N ARG A 91 -0.33 13.28 -10.10
CA ARG A 91 -1.77 13.31 -9.84
C ARG A 91 -2.13 13.94 -8.51
N GLY A 92 -1.15 14.38 -7.75
CA GLY A 92 -1.39 15.02 -6.47
C GLY A 92 -1.91 14.09 -5.37
N VAL A 93 -1.61 12.80 -5.45
CA VAL A 93 -1.98 11.83 -4.40
C VAL A 93 -1.17 12.11 -3.15
N ASN A 94 -1.83 12.21 -2.00
CA ASN A 94 -1.16 12.36 -0.72
C ASN A 94 -0.60 11.02 -0.24
N THR A 95 0.50 10.61 -0.84
CA THR A 95 1.13 9.31 -0.61
C THR A 95 1.60 9.11 0.83
N ARG A 96 2.06 10.17 1.48
CA ARG A 96 2.47 10.11 2.88
C ARG A 96 1.32 9.77 3.81
N SER A 97 0.20 10.48 3.66
CA SER A 97 -1.01 10.21 4.42
C SER A 97 -1.55 8.81 4.11
N LEU A 98 -1.44 8.39 2.86
CA LEU A 98 -1.85 7.07 2.41
C LEU A 98 -1.09 5.96 3.15
N ILE A 99 0.23 6.06 3.24
CA ILE A 99 1.07 5.10 3.96
C ILE A 99 0.71 5.05 5.45
N ILE A 100 0.53 6.20 6.07
CA ILE A 100 0.16 6.29 7.49
C ILE A 100 -1.18 5.60 7.75
N ASN A 101 -2.16 5.89 6.91
CA ASN A 101 -3.50 5.32 7.08
C ASN A 101 -3.53 3.82 6.75
N MET A 102 -2.76 3.36 5.78
CA MET A 102 -2.61 1.94 5.50
C MET A 102 -2.05 1.19 6.71
N ARG A 103 -1.03 1.75 7.35
CA ARG A 103 -0.47 1.16 8.57
C ARG A 103 -1.51 1.03 9.67
N ARG A 104 -2.31 2.07 9.87
CA ARG A 104 -3.38 2.08 10.88
C ARG A 104 -4.43 1.02 10.59
N LEU A 105 -4.88 0.93 9.35
CA LEU A 105 -5.92 0.00 8.96
C LEU A 105 -5.46 -1.46 9.05
N LEU A 106 -4.23 -1.74 8.66
CA LEU A 106 -3.66 -3.08 8.72
C LEU A 106 -3.39 -3.53 10.16
N ALA A 107 -3.08 -2.57 11.04
CA ALA A 107 -2.91 -2.86 12.46
C ALA A 107 -4.24 -2.95 13.22
N ASN A 108 -5.39 -2.78 12.53
CA ASN A 108 -6.72 -2.75 13.12
C ASN A 108 -6.89 -1.68 14.21
N VAL A 109 -6.12 -0.59 14.11
CA VAL A 109 -6.15 0.50 15.08
C VAL A 109 -7.09 1.59 14.58
N GLN A 110 -8.07 1.96 15.40
CA GLN A 110 -8.93 3.09 15.09
C GLN A 110 -8.11 4.40 15.09
N PRO A 111 -8.41 5.33 14.17
CA PRO A 111 -7.65 6.58 14.08
C PRO A 111 -7.54 7.33 15.41
N ASN A 112 -8.61 7.32 16.20
CA ASN A 112 -8.65 7.98 17.49
C ASN A 112 -7.87 7.22 18.57
N THR A 113 -7.71 5.92 18.41
CA THR A 113 -7.01 5.06 19.37
C THR A 113 -5.50 5.13 19.18
N PHE A 114 -5.05 5.48 17.99
CA PHE A 114 -3.62 5.55 17.69
C PHE A 114 -2.88 6.55 18.58
N VAL A 115 -3.44 7.75 18.75
CA VAL A 115 -2.85 8.78 19.58
C VAL A 115 -2.87 8.37 21.05
N ARG A 116 -3.95 7.73 21.48
CA ARG A 116 -4.10 7.27 22.86
C ARG A 116 -3.16 6.12 23.20
N LYS A 117 -2.97 5.18 22.27
CA LYS A 117 -2.02 4.08 22.48
C LYS A 117 -0.60 4.56 22.67
N GLY A 118 -0.21 5.57 21.96
CA GLY A 118 1.09 6.20 22.15
C GLY A 118 1.24 6.83 23.53
N ALA A 119 0.15 7.34 24.10
CA ALA A 119 0.14 7.93 25.43
C ALA A 119 0.06 6.89 26.54
N GLU A 120 -0.53 5.73 26.29
CA GLU A 120 -0.67 4.65 27.28
C GLU A 120 0.57 3.76 27.38
N GLN A 121 1.43 3.81 26.40
CA GLN A 121 2.68 3.07 26.35
C GLN A 121 3.84 3.91 26.89
#